data_5fec63368ba92cebb514bcda7ba7b839
#
_entry.id   5fec63368ba92cebb514bcda7ba7b839
#
_cell.length_a   1.000
_cell.length_b   1.000
_cell.length_c   1.000
_cell.angle_alpha   90.00
_cell.angle_beta   90.00
_cell.angle_gamma   90.00
#
_symmetry.space_group_name_H-M   'P 1'
#
loop_
_entity.id
_entity.type
_entity.pdbx_description
1 polymer ?
#
loop_
_entity_poly.entity_id
_entity_poly.type
_entity_poly.pdbx_seq_one_letter_code
_entity_poly.pdbx_strand_id
1 'polypeptide(L)'
;MKRYKNIVLAIFVALTLVVPVIAPRIAYADSNEISALAVDKYTREPIEGVHVVIYQGASTIVAEGETGADGYFRPYLPLPDGAYRVEQTTYKEGYVPQVDSVSYVFEDASSGLGSVVVAELENQPLGYIIVKVVGKDGNPIAGATLKATAANIVDPAVLTPPFTQTGIFTMEADGSYSLTTGADGTVVIPNLIANTSTTITQLTTINGYQIDTTVRVGQITGPQTTATVTFIDPTIPVPDPTPDPEPQPQPQPQPEPEAPKAKNVKKSVLPNTGDNALTLPLIIGVAGATIVVAAAALFLHKKRQ
;
A
#
# COMPACT_ATOMS: atom_id res chain seq x y z
N MET A 1 29.69 17.97 -71.51
CA MET A 1 28.57 18.88 -71.13
C MET A 1 27.36 18.25 -70.44
N LYS A 2 27.29 16.95 -70.19
CA LYS A 2 26.14 16.28 -69.51
C LYS A 2 26.23 16.27 -67.97
N ARG A 3 27.36 16.54 -67.32
CA ARG A 3 27.53 16.49 -65.86
C ARG A 3 27.13 17.77 -65.12
N TYR A 4 27.03 18.91 -65.79
CA TYR A 4 26.66 20.17 -65.12
C TYR A 4 25.16 20.40 -65.03
N LYS A 5 24.33 19.76 -65.86
CA LYS A 5 22.88 19.90 -65.79
C LYS A 5 22.27 19.27 -64.56
N ASN A 6 22.86 18.20 -64.03
CA ASN A 6 22.35 17.53 -62.89
C ASN A 6 22.73 18.23 -61.56
N ILE A 7 23.82 18.99 -61.57
CA ILE A 7 24.28 19.74 -60.37
C ILE A 7 23.41 21.00 -60.18
N VAL A 8 23.05 21.67 -61.28
CA VAL A 8 22.18 22.86 -61.17
C VAL A 8 20.77 22.52 -60.79
N LEU A 9 20.24 21.34 -61.19
CA LEU A 9 18.92 20.88 -60.73
C LEU A 9 18.91 20.43 -59.27
N ALA A 10 19.99 19.84 -58.77
CA ALA A 10 20.11 19.45 -57.37
C ALA A 10 20.21 20.66 -56.41
N ILE A 11 20.86 21.75 -56.86
CA ILE A 11 20.97 22.99 -56.09
C ILE A 11 19.61 23.73 -56.04
N PHE A 12 18.82 23.70 -57.13
CA PHE A 12 17.49 24.33 -57.14
C PHE A 12 16.46 23.57 -56.31
N VAL A 13 16.53 22.23 -56.23
CA VAL A 13 15.66 21.42 -55.35
C VAL A 13 16.03 21.55 -53.89
N ALA A 14 17.32 21.75 -53.56
CA ALA A 14 17.78 21.96 -52.18
C ALA A 14 17.46 23.38 -51.66
N LEU A 15 17.32 24.37 -52.54
CA LEU A 15 17.06 25.76 -52.13
C LEU A 15 15.56 26.07 -51.92
N THR A 16 14.67 25.22 -52.45
CA THR A 16 13.21 25.39 -52.27
C THR A 16 12.67 24.73 -50.99
N LEU A 17 13.50 23.97 -50.26
CA LEU A 17 13.07 23.23 -49.07
C LEU A 17 13.39 23.92 -47.71
N VAL A 18 13.97 25.12 -47.77
CA VAL A 18 14.24 25.93 -46.58
C VAL A 18 13.59 27.32 -46.76
N VAL A 19 12.29 27.31 -47.00
CA VAL A 19 11.47 28.43 -46.57
C VAL A 19 11.03 28.08 -45.14
N PRO A 20 11.57 28.71 -44.07
CA PRO A 20 10.90 28.66 -42.83
C PRO A 20 9.50 29.18 -43.09
N VAL A 21 8.49 28.36 -42.91
CA VAL A 21 7.12 28.83 -42.73
C VAL A 21 7.20 29.62 -41.41
N ILE A 22 7.60 30.87 -41.53
CA ILE A 22 7.33 31.86 -40.52
C ILE A 22 5.81 32.02 -40.61
N ALA A 23 5.08 31.08 -39.96
CA ALA A 23 3.70 31.36 -39.64
C ALA A 23 3.72 32.73 -38.97
N PRO A 24 2.96 33.72 -39.48
CA PRO A 24 2.85 34.96 -38.76
C PRO A 24 2.43 34.58 -37.34
N ARG A 25 3.32 34.74 -36.40
CA ARG A 25 2.90 34.82 -35.02
C ARG A 25 2.04 36.05 -35.04
N ILE A 26 0.73 35.87 -35.03
CA ILE A 26 -0.18 36.94 -34.70
C ILE A 26 0.30 37.31 -33.28
N ALA A 27 1.07 38.38 -33.18
CA ALA A 27 1.33 39.00 -31.91
C ALA A 27 -0.06 39.42 -31.42
N TYR A 28 -0.63 38.66 -30.52
CA TYR A 28 -1.69 39.16 -29.67
C TYR A 28 -0.99 40.18 -28.78
N ALA A 29 -0.70 41.35 -29.34
CA ALA A 29 -0.32 42.48 -28.55
C ALA A 29 -1.56 42.89 -27.76
N ASP A 30 -1.38 43.11 -26.48
CA ASP A 30 -2.30 43.81 -25.60
C ASP A 30 -3.46 42.98 -24.99
N SER A 31 -3.28 41.69 -24.76
CA SER A 31 -4.25 40.90 -24.00
C SER A 31 -3.59 40.19 -22.79
N ASN A 32 -4.30 40.14 -21.70
CA ASN A 32 -3.88 39.35 -20.57
C ASN A 32 -4.03 37.86 -20.89
N GLU A 33 -3.08 37.05 -20.49
CA GLU A 33 -3.10 35.60 -20.66
C GLU A 33 -2.78 34.89 -19.34
N ILE A 34 -3.49 33.82 -19.05
CA ILE A 34 -3.20 32.90 -17.96
C ILE A 34 -2.87 31.53 -18.53
N SER A 35 -1.75 30.98 -18.12
CA SER A 35 -1.40 29.56 -18.27
C SER A 35 -1.33 28.92 -16.91
N ALA A 36 -1.58 27.63 -16.80
CA ALA A 36 -1.31 26.87 -15.60
C ALA A 36 -0.14 25.92 -15.83
N LEU A 37 0.65 25.67 -14.81
CA LEU A 37 1.75 24.73 -14.82
C LEU A 37 1.62 23.80 -13.61
N ALA A 38 1.30 22.53 -13.83
CA ALA A 38 1.31 21.52 -12.80
C ALA A 38 2.70 20.89 -12.68
N VAL A 39 3.23 20.88 -11.45
CA VAL A 39 4.57 20.34 -11.16
C VAL A 39 4.57 19.50 -9.88
N ASP A 40 5.50 18.56 -9.83
CA ASP A 40 5.89 17.91 -8.59
C ASP A 40 6.50 18.95 -7.63
N LYS A 41 6.01 18.97 -6.42
CA LYS A 41 6.41 19.98 -5.41
C LYS A 41 7.91 19.94 -5.10
N TYR A 42 8.55 18.79 -5.16
CA TYR A 42 9.95 18.61 -4.75
C TYR A 42 10.92 18.55 -5.91
N THR A 43 10.57 17.79 -6.96
CA THR A 43 11.46 17.63 -8.12
C THR A 43 11.28 18.71 -9.16
N ARG A 44 10.13 19.42 -9.12
CA ARG A 44 9.72 20.43 -10.11
C ARG A 44 9.48 19.85 -11.50
N GLU A 45 9.42 18.51 -11.61
CA GLU A 45 9.08 17.85 -12.85
C GLU A 45 7.64 18.15 -13.27
N PRO A 46 7.39 18.36 -14.57
CA PRO A 46 6.06 18.64 -15.08
C PRO A 46 5.13 17.43 -14.93
N ILE A 47 3.84 17.71 -14.65
CA ILE A 47 2.81 16.69 -14.51
C ILE A 47 1.80 16.83 -15.64
N GLU A 48 1.70 15.80 -16.48
CA GLU A 48 0.75 15.69 -17.57
C GLU A 48 -0.62 15.19 -17.10
N GLY A 49 -1.70 15.65 -17.77
CA GLY A 49 -3.06 15.14 -17.58
C GLY A 49 -3.72 15.63 -16.29
N VAL A 50 -3.29 16.75 -15.75
CA VAL A 50 -3.95 17.45 -14.64
C VAL A 50 -5.04 18.34 -15.22
N HIS A 51 -6.29 18.17 -14.80
CA HIS A 51 -7.39 19.01 -15.26
C HIS A 51 -7.42 20.33 -14.48
N VAL A 52 -7.40 21.42 -15.24
CA VAL A 52 -7.34 22.79 -14.75
C VAL A 52 -8.56 23.56 -15.22
N VAL A 53 -9.13 24.38 -14.34
CA VAL A 53 -10.23 25.30 -14.66
C VAL A 53 -9.81 26.73 -14.31
N ILE A 54 -10.03 27.66 -15.23
CA ILE A 54 -9.80 29.09 -15.04
C ILE A 54 -11.16 29.78 -14.93
N TYR A 55 -11.39 30.44 -13.82
CA TYR A 55 -12.61 31.20 -13.56
C TYR A 55 -12.34 32.71 -13.65
N GLN A 56 -13.31 33.45 -14.17
CA GLN A 56 -13.41 34.91 -14.02
C GLN A 56 -14.42 35.20 -12.91
N GLY A 57 -14.01 36.00 -11.94
CA GLY A 57 -14.82 36.28 -10.76
C GLY A 57 -15.07 35.02 -9.92
N ALA A 58 -16.29 34.89 -9.39
CA ALA A 58 -16.62 33.81 -8.44
C ALA A 58 -16.79 32.44 -9.10
N SER A 59 -17.39 32.38 -10.31
CA SER A 59 -17.85 31.10 -10.87
C SER A 59 -17.91 31.02 -12.41
N THR A 60 -17.56 32.06 -13.14
CA THR A 60 -17.64 32.03 -14.61
C THR A 60 -16.42 31.31 -15.16
N ILE A 61 -16.60 30.11 -15.73
CA ILE A 61 -15.52 29.38 -16.40
C ILE A 61 -15.18 30.10 -17.71
N VAL A 62 -13.91 30.46 -17.89
CA VAL A 62 -13.40 31.08 -19.11
C VAL A 62 -12.52 30.13 -19.90
N ALA A 63 -11.89 29.16 -19.26
CA ALA A 63 -11.14 28.09 -19.90
C ALA A 63 -11.06 26.87 -18.98
N GLU A 64 -11.00 25.69 -19.59
CA GLU A 64 -10.75 24.43 -18.89
C GLU A 64 -10.01 23.46 -19.82
N GLY A 65 -9.23 22.54 -19.26
CA GLY A 65 -8.52 21.51 -20.01
C GLY A 65 -7.45 20.82 -19.17
N GLU A 66 -6.70 19.96 -19.84
CA GLU A 66 -5.64 19.16 -19.19
C GLU A 66 -4.25 19.71 -19.53
N THR A 67 -3.31 19.52 -18.58
CA THR A 67 -1.90 19.83 -18.82
C THR A 67 -1.28 18.84 -19.80
N GLY A 68 -0.44 19.36 -20.69
CA GLY A 68 0.35 18.56 -21.63
C GLY A 68 1.58 17.91 -20.98
N ALA A 69 2.38 17.21 -21.78
CA ALA A 69 3.61 16.55 -21.35
C ALA A 69 4.67 17.52 -20.74
N ASP A 70 4.58 18.81 -21.03
CA ASP A 70 5.40 19.86 -20.44
C ASP A 70 4.79 20.44 -19.16
N GLY A 71 3.71 19.85 -18.64
CA GLY A 71 2.99 20.26 -17.45
C GLY A 71 2.11 21.50 -17.62
N TYR A 72 2.07 22.09 -18.80
CA TYR A 72 1.31 23.31 -19.03
C TYR A 72 -0.09 23.06 -19.59
N PHE A 73 -1.03 23.85 -19.09
CA PHE A 73 -2.30 24.13 -19.76
C PHE A 73 -2.25 25.57 -20.27
N ARG A 74 -2.31 25.77 -21.60
CA ARG A 74 -2.24 27.08 -22.27
C ARG A 74 -3.47 27.26 -23.15
N PRO A 75 -4.50 27.92 -22.64
CA PRO A 75 -5.73 28.13 -23.43
C PRO A 75 -5.55 29.14 -24.57
N TYR A 76 -4.47 29.93 -24.53
CA TYR A 76 -4.22 31.00 -25.54
C TYR A 76 -5.42 31.92 -25.74
N LEU A 77 -6.11 32.25 -24.64
CA LEU A 77 -7.31 33.05 -24.65
C LEU A 77 -6.99 34.46 -24.19
N PRO A 78 -7.32 35.51 -24.99
CA PRO A 78 -7.21 36.88 -24.52
C PRO A 78 -8.24 37.14 -23.42
N LEU A 79 -7.75 37.58 -22.27
CA LEU A 79 -8.57 37.80 -21.10
C LEU A 79 -8.75 39.31 -20.86
N PRO A 80 -10.00 39.79 -20.62
CA PRO A 80 -10.22 41.18 -20.20
C PRO A 80 -9.67 41.42 -18.79
N ASP A 81 -9.63 42.69 -18.40
CA ASP A 81 -9.33 43.05 -17.02
C ASP A 81 -10.34 42.43 -16.04
N GLY A 82 -9.86 42.09 -14.87
CA GLY A 82 -10.69 41.47 -13.86
C GLY A 82 -9.95 40.50 -12.95
N ALA A 83 -10.68 39.94 -12.01
CA ALA A 83 -10.18 38.92 -11.09
C ALA A 83 -10.35 37.51 -11.68
N TYR A 84 -9.30 36.73 -11.61
CA TYR A 84 -9.25 35.35 -12.10
C TYR A 84 -8.79 34.40 -10.99
N ARG A 85 -9.25 33.15 -11.09
CA ARG A 85 -8.88 32.07 -10.20
C ARG A 85 -8.58 30.82 -11.04
N VAL A 86 -7.46 30.17 -10.75
CA VAL A 86 -7.05 28.92 -11.39
C VAL A 86 -7.16 27.80 -10.37
N GLU A 87 -7.86 26.75 -10.71
CA GLU A 87 -8.06 25.59 -9.86
C GLU A 87 -7.65 24.30 -10.55
N GLN A 88 -7.05 23.40 -9.81
CA GLN A 88 -6.91 22.00 -10.21
C GLN A 88 -8.12 21.24 -9.71
N THR A 89 -8.83 20.55 -10.63
CA THR A 89 -10.08 19.87 -10.33
C THR A 89 -9.98 18.34 -10.35
N THR A 90 -8.87 17.80 -10.82
CA THR A 90 -8.63 16.34 -10.82
C THR A 90 -7.34 15.98 -10.12
N TYR A 91 -7.31 14.74 -9.63
CA TYR A 91 -6.13 14.14 -9.03
C TYR A 91 -5.32 13.44 -10.11
N LYS A 92 -4.01 13.63 -10.09
CA LYS A 92 -3.08 12.77 -10.82
C LYS A 92 -2.70 11.60 -9.92
N GLU A 93 -2.75 10.39 -10.45
CA GLU A 93 -2.35 9.19 -9.70
C GLU A 93 -0.92 9.35 -9.13
N GLY A 94 -0.77 9.06 -7.84
CA GLY A 94 0.50 9.25 -7.13
C GLY A 94 0.74 10.63 -6.56
N TYR A 95 -0.23 11.55 -6.66
CA TYR A 95 -0.11 12.92 -6.14
C TYR A 95 -1.32 13.36 -5.32
N VAL A 96 -1.07 14.24 -4.35
CA VAL A 96 -2.11 15.07 -3.73
C VAL A 96 -2.13 16.41 -4.47
N PRO A 97 -3.27 16.85 -5.00
CA PRO A 97 -3.37 18.10 -5.71
C PRO A 97 -3.18 19.29 -4.77
N GLN A 98 -2.81 20.41 -5.33
CA GLN A 98 -2.94 21.68 -4.64
C GLN A 98 -4.43 21.96 -4.39
N VAL A 99 -4.81 22.12 -3.13
CA VAL A 99 -6.21 22.38 -2.73
C VAL A 99 -6.56 23.85 -2.89
N ASP A 100 -5.55 24.72 -2.76
CA ASP A 100 -5.74 26.16 -2.83
C ASP A 100 -5.70 26.62 -4.29
N SER A 101 -6.70 27.43 -4.66
CA SER A 101 -6.71 28.11 -5.96
C SER A 101 -5.67 29.22 -6.00
N VAL A 102 -5.10 29.43 -7.19
CA VAL A 102 -4.21 30.58 -7.44
C VAL A 102 -5.02 31.70 -8.06
N SER A 103 -4.95 32.90 -7.45
CA SER A 103 -5.75 34.04 -7.88
C SER A 103 -4.88 35.12 -8.50
N TYR A 104 -5.41 35.76 -9.53
CA TYR A 104 -4.79 36.89 -10.25
C TYR A 104 -5.80 37.99 -10.44
N VAL A 105 -5.30 39.22 -10.46
CA VAL A 105 -6.10 40.40 -10.82
C VAL A 105 -5.36 41.15 -11.92
N PHE A 106 -6.01 41.29 -13.07
CA PHE A 106 -5.53 42.16 -14.14
C PHE A 106 -6.22 43.52 -14.02
N GLU A 107 -5.41 44.55 -13.89
CA GLU A 107 -5.87 45.91 -13.80
C GLU A 107 -5.23 46.71 -14.95
N ASP A 108 -6.05 47.48 -15.65
CA ASP A 108 -5.63 48.47 -16.65
C ASP A 108 -4.87 47.95 -17.88
N ALA A 109 -5.55 47.13 -18.71
CA ALA A 109 -5.08 46.82 -20.07
C ALA A 109 -5.00 48.05 -20.98
N SER A 110 -5.43 49.22 -20.53
CA SER A 110 -5.37 50.48 -21.30
C SER A 110 -3.94 50.97 -21.53
N SER A 111 -2.95 50.42 -20.83
CA SER A 111 -1.52 50.70 -21.00
C SER A 111 -0.94 50.11 -22.33
N GLY A 112 -1.72 49.27 -23.04
CA GLY A 112 -1.29 48.65 -24.26
C GLY A 112 -0.27 47.51 -24.10
N LEU A 113 -0.08 46.99 -22.89
CA LEU A 113 0.81 45.87 -22.58
C LEU A 113 0.01 44.81 -21.80
N GLY A 114 -0.38 43.75 -22.47
CA GLY A 114 -0.99 42.58 -21.83
C GLY A 114 -0.03 41.91 -20.87
N SER A 115 -0.57 41.33 -19.81
CA SER A 115 0.18 40.55 -18.82
C SER A 115 0.04 39.06 -19.06
N VAL A 116 1.18 38.34 -19.14
CA VAL A 116 1.19 36.87 -19.21
C VAL A 116 1.61 36.33 -17.86
N VAL A 117 0.74 35.54 -17.23
CA VAL A 117 1.02 34.91 -15.93
C VAL A 117 0.93 33.40 -16.03
N VAL A 118 1.69 32.73 -15.17
CA VAL A 118 1.68 31.29 -15.02
C VAL A 118 1.23 30.96 -13.60
N ALA A 119 0.09 30.30 -13.49
CA ALA A 119 -0.39 29.74 -12.23
C ALA A 119 0.34 28.42 -11.98
N GLU A 120 1.21 28.40 -11.01
CA GLU A 120 1.89 27.18 -10.62
C GLU A 120 1.06 26.39 -9.63
N LEU A 121 0.81 25.12 -9.95
CA LEU A 121 0.02 24.16 -9.19
C LEU A 121 0.97 23.08 -8.66
N GLU A 122 1.36 23.20 -7.40
CA GLU A 122 2.28 22.27 -6.75
C GLU A 122 1.53 21.03 -6.27
N ASN A 123 1.87 19.86 -6.79
CA ASN A 123 1.31 18.60 -6.39
C ASN A 123 2.29 17.83 -5.50
N GLN A 124 1.83 17.37 -4.34
CA GLN A 124 2.65 16.61 -3.42
C GLN A 124 2.67 15.13 -3.83
N PRO A 125 3.84 14.53 -4.11
CA PRO A 125 3.91 13.11 -4.45
C PRO A 125 3.57 12.23 -3.25
N LEU A 126 2.87 11.15 -3.55
CA LEU A 126 2.48 10.08 -2.63
C LEU A 126 3.21 8.78 -2.95
N GLY A 127 3.45 8.01 -1.93
CA GLY A 127 4.01 6.68 -2.08
C GLY A 127 3.53 5.74 -0.98
N TYR A 128 4.25 4.62 -0.80
CA TYR A 128 3.81 3.49 0.01
C TYR A 128 4.94 2.96 0.86
N ILE A 129 4.64 2.46 2.06
CA ILE A 129 5.57 1.67 2.85
C ILE A 129 5.03 0.25 2.96
N ILE A 130 5.81 -0.73 2.51
CA ILE A 130 5.56 -2.13 2.78
C ILE A 130 6.26 -2.47 4.11
N VAL A 131 5.46 -2.81 5.12
CA VAL A 131 5.97 -3.34 6.38
C VAL A 131 5.98 -4.84 6.29
N LYS A 132 7.12 -5.45 6.54
CA LYS A 132 7.34 -6.90 6.49
C LYS A 132 7.77 -7.40 7.87
N VAL A 133 7.12 -8.45 8.37
CA VAL A 133 7.50 -9.13 9.60
C VAL A 133 7.86 -10.58 9.26
N VAL A 134 9.08 -10.97 9.60
CA VAL A 134 9.60 -12.32 9.35
C VAL A 134 10.29 -12.86 10.60
N GLY A 135 10.24 -14.17 10.77
CA GLY A 135 11.05 -14.84 11.76
C GLY A 135 12.55 -14.80 11.41
N LYS A 136 13.43 -15.00 12.38
CA LYS A 136 14.85 -15.18 12.14
C LYS A 136 15.16 -16.37 11.21
N ASP A 137 14.25 -17.31 11.12
CA ASP A 137 14.25 -18.45 10.19
C ASP A 137 13.83 -18.08 8.75
N GLY A 138 13.46 -16.82 8.51
CA GLY A 138 13.02 -16.31 7.22
C GLY A 138 11.54 -16.53 6.90
N ASN A 139 10.79 -17.22 7.77
CA ASN A 139 9.36 -17.46 7.56
C ASN A 139 8.55 -16.17 7.75
N PRO A 140 7.52 -15.93 6.93
CA PRO A 140 6.62 -14.80 7.11
C PRO A 140 5.78 -14.96 8.38
N ILE A 141 5.57 -13.86 9.11
CA ILE A 141 4.75 -13.84 10.32
C ILE A 141 3.44 -13.13 10.00
N ALA A 142 2.37 -13.91 9.88
CA ALA A 142 1.01 -13.43 9.70
C ALA A 142 0.37 -13.07 11.05
N GLY A 143 -0.42 -11.99 11.09
CA GLY A 143 -1.12 -11.58 12.31
C GLY A 143 -0.26 -10.82 13.34
N ALA A 144 0.98 -10.49 13.01
CA ALA A 144 1.76 -9.56 13.83
C ALA A 144 1.10 -8.17 13.78
N THR A 145 0.97 -7.52 14.94
CA THR A 145 0.41 -6.17 15.00
C THR A 145 1.51 -5.13 15.21
N LEU A 146 1.35 -4.00 14.50
CA LEU A 146 2.28 -2.88 14.56
C LEU A 146 1.50 -1.58 14.70
N LYS A 147 2.18 -0.55 15.19
CA LYS A 147 1.69 0.83 15.21
C LYS A 147 2.58 1.67 14.31
N ALA A 148 1.97 2.44 13.41
CA ALA A 148 2.68 3.41 12.63
C ALA A 148 2.20 4.82 12.99
N THR A 149 3.15 5.77 13.03
CA THR A 149 2.87 7.19 13.21
C THR A 149 3.52 7.94 12.07
N ALA A 150 2.70 8.59 11.25
CA ALA A 150 3.15 9.40 10.14
C ALA A 150 2.61 10.81 10.29
N ALA A 151 3.43 11.81 9.95
CA ALA A 151 3.04 13.20 10.09
C ALA A 151 1.91 13.61 9.15
N ASN A 152 1.79 12.97 7.99
CA ASN A 152 0.88 13.36 6.93
C ASN A 152 0.48 12.15 6.06
N ILE A 153 -0.55 11.44 6.46
CA ILE A 153 -1.23 10.49 5.59
C ILE A 153 -2.45 11.19 5.01
N VAL A 154 -2.64 11.07 3.71
CA VAL A 154 -3.87 11.51 3.05
C VAL A 154 -4.91 10.42 3.25
N ASP A 155 -6.14 10.81 3.51
CA ASP A 155 -7.25 9.88 3.70
C ASP A 155 -7.22 8.78 2.61
N PRO A 156 -7.12 7.49 2.99
CA PRO A 156 -7.03 6.38 2.04
C PRO A 156 -8.24 6.28 1.10
N ALA A 157 -9.35 6.95 1.41
CA ALA A 157 -10.51 7.01 0.53
C ALA A 157 -10.26 7.81 -0.77
N VAL A 158 -9.20 8.63 -0.82
CA VAL A 158 -8.94 9.53 -1.96
C VAL A 158 -8.14 8.86 -3.08
N LEU A 159 -7.27 7.90 -2.75
CA LEU A 159 -6.41 7.25 -3.72
C LEU A 159 -6.43 5.72 -3.57
N THR A 160 -6.68 5.02 -4.66
CA THR A 160 -6.65 3.55 -4.68
C THR A 160 -5.21 3.06 -4.82
N PRO A 161 -4.67 2.25 -3.88
CA PRO A 161 -3.34 1.70 -4.02
C PRO A 161 -3.24 0.81 -5.27
N PRO A 162 -2.13 0.85 -6.02
CA PRO A 162 -1.94 0.03 -7.22
C PRO A 162 -1.69 -1.45 -6.90
N PHE A 163 -1.69 -1.88 -5.65
CA PHE A 163 -1.46 -3.27 -5.25
C PHE A 163 -2.54 -3.80 -4.33
N THR A 164 -2.70 -5.12 -4.37
CA THR A 164 -3.58 -5.84 -3.44
C THR A 164 -3.00 -5.74 -2.03
N GLN A 165 -3.79 -5.20 -1.10
CA GLN A 165 -3.42 -5.17 0.30
C GLN A 165 -3.54 -6.56 0.90
N THR A 166 -2.46 -7.09 1.46
CA THR A 166 -2.41 -8.42 2.07
C THR A 166 -2.71 -8.41 3.56
N GLY A 167 -2.43 -7.30 4.24
CA GLY A 167 -2.70 -7.08 5.66
C GLY A 167 -3.85 -6.11 5.93
N ILE A 168 -4.10 -5.83 7.19
CA ILE A 168 -5.12 -4.89 7.66
C ILE A 168 -4.44 -3.58 8.07
N PHE A 169 -4.96 -2.48 7.57
CA PHE A 169 -4.55 -1.13 7.89
C PHE A 169 -5.77 -0.36 8.40
N THR A 170 -5.68 0.24 9.58
CA THR A 170 -6.77 0.99 10.21
C THR A 170 -6.22 2.29 10.80
N MET A 171 -6.88 3.40 10.49
CA MET A 171 -6.58 4.69 11.11
C MET A 171 -7.27 4.76 12.48
N GLU A 172 -6.52 5.10 13.50
CA GLU A 172 -6.99 5.25 14.87
C GLU A 172 -7.44 6.70 15.15
N ALA A 173 -8.25 6.89 16.19
CA ALA A 173 -8.76 8.20 16.56
C ALA A 173 -7.65 9.21 16.98
N ASP A 174 -6.47 8.73 17.38
CA ASP A 174 -5.30 9.55 17.74
C ASP A 174 -4.45 9.95 16.52
N GLY A 175 -4.88 9.59 15.30
CA GLY A 175 -4.15 9.86 14.06
C GLY A 175 -2.99 8.90 13.81
N SER A 176 -2.82 7.87 14.64
CA SER A 176 -1.89 6.78 14.38
C SER A 176 -2.57 5.68 13.56
N TYR A 177 -1.80 4.68 13.15
CA TYR A 177 -2.28 3.55 12.35
C TYR A 177 -2.00 2.24 13.04
N SER A 178 -3.03 1.41 13.17
CA SER A 178 -2.90 0.01 13.52
C SER A 178 -2.70 -0.80 12.25
N LEU A 179 -1.69 -1.66 12.27
CA LEU A 179 -1.32 -2.53 11.17
C LEU A 179 -1.36 -3.97 11.64
N THR A 180 -1.88 -4.87 10.80
CA THR A 180 -1.81 -6.31 11.03
C THR A 180 -1.30 -6.99 9.77
N THR A 181 -0.23 -7.78 9.87
CA THR A 181 0.36 -8.46 8.72
C THR A 181 -0.56 -9.54 8.16
N GLY A 182 -0.61 -9.65 6.84
CA GLY A 182 -1.31 -10.69 6.09
C GLY A 182 -0.58 -12.03 6.08
N ALA A 183 -1.10 -12.99 5.31
CA ALA A 183 -0.55 -14.35 5.23
C ALA A 183 0.91 -14.42 4.75
N ASP A 184 1.34 -13.44 3.97
CA ASP A 184 2.72 -13.29 3.47
C ASP A 184 3.64 -12.52 4.43
N GLY A 185 3.17 -12.20 5.63
CA GLY A 185 3.90 -11.42 6.62
C GLY A 185 4.00 -9.93 6.29
N THR A 186 3.21 -9.41 5.34
CA THR A 186 3.28 -8.01 4.94
C THR A 186 2.00 -7.23 5.25
N VAL A 187 2.15 -5.93 5.39
CA VAL A 187 1.06 -4.95 5.39
C VAL A 187 1.55 -3.67 4.73
N VAL A 188 0.69 -3.01 3.96
CA VAL A 188 1.03 -1.79 3.22
C VAL A 188 0.42 -0.58 3.92
N ILE A 189 1.23 0.46 4.12
CA ILE A 189 0.79 1.79 4.52
C ILE A 189 0.68 2.63 3.25
N PRO A 190 -0.53 2.93 2.78
CA PRO A 190 -0.73 3.68 1.54
C PRO A 190 -0.66 5.20 1.76
N ASN A 191 -0.58 5.94 0.66
CA ASN A 191 -0.84 7.38 0.59
C ASN A 191 -0.01 8.25 1.54
N LEU A 192 1.25 7.88 1.73
CA LEU A 192 2.21 8.64 2.51
C LEU A 192 2.77 9.78 1.66
N ILE A 193 2.77 10.99 2.19
CA ILE A 193 3.38 12.13 1.52
C ILE A 193 4.90 11.93 1.46
N ALA A 194 5.49 12.08 0.27
CA ALA A 194 6.93 11.98 0.09
C ALA A 194 7.70 12.99 0.94
N ASN A 195 8.95 12.63 1.28
CA ASN A 195 9.84 13.39 2.15
C ASN A 195 9.33 13.56 3.59
N THR A 196 8.34 12.77 4.00
CA THR A 196 7.93 12.65 5.40
C THR A 196 8.40 11.31 5.98
N SER A 197 8.66 11.30 7.29
CA SER A 197 9.09 10.10 8.00
C SER A 197 7.91 9.43 8.66
N THR A 198 7.83 8.10 8.52
CA THR A 198 6.86 7.26 9.23
C THR A 198 7.60 6.39 10.23
N THR A 199 7.25 6.54 11.50
CA THR A 199 7.81 5.70 12.57
C THR A 199 6.93 4.48 12.76
N ILE A 200 7.53 3.29 12.81
CA ILE A 200 6.83 2.01 12.92
C ILE A 200 7.40 1.22 14.10
N THR A 201 6.51 0.69 14.94
CA THR A 201 6.84 -0.10 16.12
C THR A 201 6.00 -1.37 16.10
N GLN A 202 6.61 -2.51 16.33
CA GLN A 202 5.89 -3.77 16.48
C GLN A 202 5.30 -3.87 17.90
N LEU A 203 4.04 -4.29 17.99
CA LEU A 203 3.31 -4.43 19.26
C LEU A 203 3.15 -5.89 19.70
N THR A 204 2.89 -6.77 18.73
CA THR A 204 2.73 -8.21 18.99
C THR A 204 3.39 -9.05 17.92
N THR A 205 3.64 -10.30 18.24
CA THR A 205 4.04 -11.35 17.30
C THR A 205 3.22 -12.61 17.57
N ILE A 206 3.49 -13.69 16.87
CA ILE A 206 2.82 -14.98 17.06
C ILE A 206 3.62 -15.90 17.99
N ASN A 207 2.98 -16.98 18.44
CA ASN A 207 3.63 -18.01 19.27
C ASN A 207 4.86 -18.60 18.57
N GLY A 208 5.92 -18.81 19.34
CA GLY A 208 7.21 -19.31 18.84
C GLY A 208 8.23 -18.23 18.51
N TYR A 209 7.83 -16.96 18.52
CA TYR A 209 8.71 -15.83 18.24
C TYR A 209 8.68 -14.79 19.36
N GLN A 210 9.75 -14.00 19.45
CA GLN A 210 9.85 -12.81 20.29
C GLN A 210 9.68 -11.57 19.41
N ILE A 211 9.12 -10.51 19.98
CA ILE A 211 8.91 -9.24 19.27
C ILE A 211 10.27 -8.58 18.96
N ASP A 212 10.44 -8.10 17.73
CA ASP A 212 11.50 -7.14 17.41
C ASP A 212 11.11 -5.77 17.97
N THR A 213 11.71 -5.38 19.09
CA THR A 213 11.41 -4.10 19.76
C THR A 213 12.07 -2.89 19.13
N THR A 214 12.78 -3.05 18.01
CA THR A 214 13.46 -1.97 17.32
C THR A 214 12.44 -1.04 16.68
N VAL A 215 12.51 0.24 17.00
CA VAL A 215 11.73 1.26 16.30
C VAL A 215 12.34 1.50 14.92
N ARG A 216 11.54 1.43 13.88
CA ARG A 216 11.98 1.61 12.50
C ARG A 216 11.35 2.84 11.89
N VAL A 217 12.06 3.44 10.95
CA VAL A 217 11.60 4.62 10.22
C VAL A 217 11.59 4.28 8.73
N GLY A 218 10.44 4.48 8.10
CA GLY A 218 10.29 4.44 6.66
C GLY A 218 10.16 5.84 6.09
N GLN A 219 10.71 6.06 4.90
CA GLN A 219 10.62 7.33 4.18
C GLN A 219 10.40 7.05 2.69
N ILE A 220 9.54 7.85 2.08
CA ILE A 220 9.25 7.82 0.66
C ILE A 220 9.90 9.06 0.03
N THR A 221 10.47 8.91 -1.15
CA THR A 221 11.26 9.97 -1.79
C THR A 221 10.63 10.56 -3.04
N GLY A 222 9.54 9.97 -3.57
CA GLY A 222 8.91 10.46 -4.80
C GLY A 222 7.55 9.83 -5.06
N PRO A 223 6.90 10.17 -6.19
CA PRO A 223 5.58 9.67 -6.54
C PRO A 223 5.62 8.16 -6.81
N GLN A 224 4.61 7.46 -6.31
CA GLN A 224 4.44 6.01 -6.45
C GLN A 224 5.66 5.18 -6.01
N THR A 225 6.60 5.78 -5.27
CA THR A 225 7.76 5.05 -4.74
C THR A 225 7.36 4.20 -3.56
N THR A 226 8.03 3.06 -3.42
CA THR A 226 7.80 2.10 -2.36
C THR A 226 9.05 1.97 -1.49
N ALA A 227 8.90 2.16 -0.19
CA ALA A 227 9.92 1.81 0.79
C ALA A 227 9.52 0.49 1.48
N THR A 228 10.50 -0.32 1.87
CA THR A 228 10.26 -1.54 2.65
C THR A 228 10.91 -1.42 4.02
N VAL A 229 10.13 -1.69 5.06
CA VAL A 229 10.59 -1.75 6.44
C VAL A 229 10.39 -3.17 6.95
N THR A 230 11.48 -3.82 7.41
CA THR A 230 11.44 -5.23 7.82
C THR A 230 11.73 -5.36 9.30
N PHE A 231 10.85 -6.06 10.03
CA PHE A 231 11.05 -6.55 11.39
C PHE A 231 11.47 -8.01 11.34
N ILE A 232 12.45 -8.39 12.18
CA ILE A 232 12.96 -9.76 12.25
C ILE A 232 12.77 -10.27 13.67
N ASP A 233 11.76 -11.12 13.84
CA ASP A 233 11.41 -11.68 15.14
C ASP A 233 12.31 -12.88 15.49
N PRO A 234 13.05 -12.83 16.61
CA PRO A 234 13.82 -13.98 17.07
C PRO A 234 12.91 -15.17 17.40
N THR A 235 13.34 -16.38 17.08
CA THR A 235 12.67 -17.60 17.55
C THR A 235 12.85 -17.78 19.06
N ILE A 236 11.81 -18.22 19.75
CA ILE A 236 11.93 -18.63 21.14
C ILE A 236 12.65 -19.96 21.18
N PRO A 237 13.79 -20.11 21.91
CA PRO A 237 14.45 -21.40 22.04
C PRO A 237 13.49 -22.43 22.64
N VAL A 238 13.32 -23.55 21.97
CA VAL A 238 12.65 -24.71 22.58
C VAL A 238 13.53 -25.20 23.72
N PRO A 239 13.04 -25.33 24.95
CA PRO A 239 13.83 -25.92 26.02
C PRO A 239 14.34 -27.29 25.57
N ASP A 240 15.62 -27.57 25.82
CA ASP A 240 16.20 -28.86 25.57
C ASP A 240 15.35 -29.91 26.30
N PRO A 241 14.94 -31.01 25.65
CA PRO A 241 14.16 -32.03 26.34
C PRO A 241 14.89 -32.43 27.61
N THR A 242 14.22 -32.31 28.75
CA THR A 242 14.74 -32.74 30.04
C THR A 242 15.30 -34.16 29.83
N PRO A 243 16.58 -34.44 30.16
CA PRO A 243 17.10 -35.78 30.01
C PRO A 243 16.14 -36.79 30.69
N ASP A 244 15.82 -37.82 29.93
CA ASP A 244 14.97 -38.90 30.45
C ASP A 244 15.58 -39.35 31.77
N PRO A 245 14.80 -39.44 32.90
CA PRO A 245 15.33 -39.81 34.16
C PRO A 245 16.07 -41.13 34.01
N GLU A 246 17.35 -41.14 34.44
CA GLU A 246 18.22 -42.30 34.38
C GLU A 246 17.47 -43.51 34.92
N PRO A 247 17.43 -44.67 34.24
CA PRO A 247 16.65 -45.81 34.70
C PRO A 247 17.05 -46.14 36.11
N GLN A 248 16.09 -46.06 37.07
CA GLN A 248 16.33 -46.44 38.44
C GLN A 248 16.93 -47.86 38.46
N PRO A 249 18.02 -48.11 39.20
CA PRO A 249 18.60 -49.41 39.31
C PRO A 249 17.49 -50.41 39.68
N GLN A 250 17.31 -51.39 38.86
CA GLN A 250 16.36 -52.48 39.15
C GLN A 250 16.67 -53.04 40.57
N PRO A 251 15.65 -53.20 41.43
CA PRO A 251 15.84 -53.81 42.72
C PRO A 251 16.56 -55.16 42.53
N GLN A 252 17.68 -55.34 43.22
CA GLN A 252 18.37 -56.64 43.24
C GLN A 252 17.40 -57.71 43.63
N PRO A 253 17.38 -58.88 42.97
CA PRO A 253 16.54 -59.99 43.33
C PRO A 253 16.78 -60.33 44.81
N GLN A 254 15.75 -60.22 45.61
CA GLN A 254 15.77 -60.67 47.02
C GLN A 254 16.10 -62.16 47.03
N PRO A 255 17.02 -62.64 47.88
CA PRO A 255 17.32 -64.05 47.99
C PRO A 255 16.03 -64.84 48.29
N GLU A 256 15.79 -65.83 47.46
CA GLU A 256 14.65 -66.73 47.56
C GLU A 256 14.65 -67.41 48.98
N PRO A 257 13.55 -67.34 49.77
CA PRO A 257 13.46 -68.03 51.02
C PRO A 257 13.53 -69.53 50.82
N GLU A 258 14.43 -70.22 51.56
CA GLU A 258 14.52 -71.69 51.57
C GLU A 258 13.15 -72.32 51.82
N ALA A 259 12.78 -73.26 51.02
CA ALA A 259 11.52 -73.96 51.04
C ALA A 259 11.38 -74.80 52.32
N PRO A 260 10.27 -74.66 53.08
CA PRO A 260 9.99 -75.57 54.22
C PRO A 260 9.63 -76.95 53.69
N LYS A 261 10.27 -77.96 54.30
CA LYS A 261 10.03 -79.40 54.07
C LYS A 261 8.56 -79.75 54.20
N ALA A 262 8.06 -80.51 53.27
CA ALA A 262 6.72 -81.03 53.15
C ALA A 262 6.22 -81.78 54.41
N LYS A 263 5.09 -81.45 54.95
CA LYS A 263 4.22 -82.27 55.77
C LYS A 263 2.96 -82.58 54.99
N ASN A 264 2.82 -83.86 54.73
CA ASN A 264 1.62 -84.50 54.20
C ASN A 264 0.36 -84.15 55.01
N VAL A 265 -0.66 -83.61 54.37
CA VAL A 265 -2.02 -83.63 54.90
C VAL A 265 -3.02 -83.75 53.71
N LYS A 266 -3.71 -84.75 53.76
CA LYS A 266 -4.96 -85.29 53.18
C LYS A 266 -5.83 -84.40 52.29
N LYS A 267 -6.20 -84.97 51.14
CA LYS A 267 -7.31 -84.75 50.23
C LYS A 267 -8.59 -84.31 51.00
N SER A 268 -9.23 -83.26 50.61
CA SER A 268 -10.65 -82.98 50.77
C SER A 268 -11.27 -82.43 49.52
N VAL A 269 -12.44 -82.88 49.29
CA VAL A 269 -13.27 -82.91 48.10
C VAL A 269 -13.89 -81.54 47.78
N LEU A 270 -14.11 -81.26 46.51
CA LEU A 270 -14.85 -80.17 45.86
C LEU A 270 -16.25 -79.88 46.45
N PRO A 271 -16.83 -78.73 46.19
CA PRO A 271 -17.74 -78.62 45.09
C PRO A 271 -17.61 -77.44 44.15
N ASN A 272 -18.00 -77.72 42.94
CA ASN A 272 -18.16 -76.89 41.77
C ASN A 272 -19.42 -76.03 41.84
N THR A 273 -19.36 -74.78 41.49
CA THR A 273 -20.47 -73.99 40.95
C THR A 273 -19.83 -72.71 40.36
N GLY A 274 -19.91 -72.52 39.09
CA GLY A 274 -21.01 -72.00 38.32
C GLY A 274 -20.61 -70.67 37.74
N ASP A 275 -20.45 -70.64 36.45
CA ASP A 275 -20.64 -69.58 35.47
C ASP A 275 -20.83 -68.12 35.92
N ASN A 276 -20.07 -67.19 35.33
CA ASN A 276 -20.68 -66.25 34.42
C ASN A 276 -19.63 -65.34 33.74
N ALA A 277 -19.64 -65.42 32.46
CA ALA A 277 -19.00 -64.47 31.54
C ALA A 277 -19.65 -63.10 31.64
N LEU A 278 -18.87 -62.06 31.76
CA LEU A 278 -19.33 -60.73 31.45
C LEU A 278 -18.34 -60.02 30.51
N THR A 279 -18.84 -59.87 29.34
CA THR A 279 -18.32 -59.13 28.21
C THR A 279 -18.15 -57.67 28.51
N LEU A 280 -17.00 -57.10 28.16
CA LEU A 280 -16.73 -55.68 28.02
C LEU A 280 -17.41 -55.09 26.80
N PRO A 281 -18.07 -53.94 26.85
CA PRO A 281 -18.37 -53.17 25.67
C PRO A 281 -17.29 -52.12 25.38
N LEU A 282 -16.75 -52.25 24.19
CA LEU A 282 -15.93 -51.28 23.49
C LEU A 282 -16.80 -50.05 23.11
N ILE A 283 -16.52 -48.89 23.62
CA ILE A 283 -17.17 -47.65 23.16
C ILE A 283 -16.20 -46.90 22.25
N ILE A 284 -16.50 -46.96 20.96
CA ILE A 284 -15.90 -46.13 19.92
C ILE A 284 -16.76 -44.87 19.81
N GLY A 285 -16.27 -43.73 20.27
CA GLY A 285 -16.89 -42.44 20.07
C GLY A 285 -16.42 -41.80 18.77
N VAL A 286 -17.23 -41.87 17.75
CA VAL A 286 -17.12 -41.04 16.54
C VAL A 286 -17.86 -39.72 16.79
N ALA A 287 -17.15 -38.61 16.94
CA ALA A 287 -17.76 -37.30 16.94
C ALA A 287 -17.73 -36.69 15.52
N GLY A 288 -18.92 -36.52 15.01
CA GLY A 288 -19.22 -36.07 13.67
C GLY A 288 -18.88 -34.60 13.42
N ALA A 289 -18.42 -34.38 12.21
CA ALA A 289 -18.39 -33.12 11.55
C ALA A 289 -19.82 -32.71 11.18
N THR A 290 -20.25 -31.53 11.60
CA THR A 290 -21.47 -30.91 11.07
C THR A 290 -21.08 -29.59 10.38
N ILE A 291 -21.27 -29.62 9.09
CA ILE A 291 -21.23 -28.55 8.12
C ILE A 291 -22.33 -27.53 8.45
N VAL A 292 -21.97 -26.26 8.47
CA VAL A 292 -22.94 -25.16 8.32
C VAL A 292 -22.71 -24.49 6.99
N VAL A 293 -23.52 -24.89 6.01
CA VAL A 293 -23.79 -24.13 4.79
C VAL A 293 -25.17 -23.52 4.96
N ALA A 294 -25.26 -22.22 5.19
CA ALA A 294 -26.44 -21.41 4.88
C ALA A 294 -26.15 -19.94 5.21
N ALA A 295 -25.91 -19.12 4.19
CA ALA A 295 -26.39 -17.75 4.06
C ALA A 295 -25.78 -17.04 2.86
N ALA A 296 -26.17 -17.43 1.68
CA ALA A 296 -25.97 -16.65 0.47
C ALA A 296 -27.26 -16.64 -0.34
N ALA A 297 -28.29 -15.96 0.15
CA ALA A 297 -29.47 -15.59 -0.65
C ALA A 297 -30.33 -14.58 0.10
N LEU A 298 -29.92 -13.31 0.14
CA LEU A 298 -30.82 -12.19 0.47
C LEU A 298 -30.11 -10.84 0.23
N PHE A 299 -29.68 -10.58 -1.01
CA PHE A 299 -29.35 -9.20 -1.43
C PHE A 299 -29.53 -9.00 -2.94
N LEU A 300 -30.68 -9.40 -3.46
CA LEU A 300 -31.11 -9.02 -4.81
C LEU A 300 -32.62 -8.76 -4.81
N HIS A 301 -33.06 -7.74 -4.08
CA HIS A 301 -34.37 -7.17 -4.35
C HIS A 301 -34.54 -5.81 -3.66
N LYS A 302 -33.89 -4.77 -4.18
CA LYS A 302 -34.36 -3.38 -4.02
C LYS A 302 -33.67 -2.43 -4.99
N LYS A 303 -34.07 -2.50 -6.25
CA LYS A 303 -33.85 -1.41 -7.20
C LYS A 303 -34.95 -1.42 -8.25
N ARG A 304 -36.15 -1.00 -7.83
CA ARG A 304 -37.23 -0.51 -8.68
C ARG A 304 -38.28 0.14 -7.77
N GLN A 305 -38.10 1.39 -7.46
CA GLN A 305 -39.11 2.43 -7.41
C GLN A 305 -38.36 3.75 -7.39
#